data_fd9b21ff03fb33730921857b30b95e82
#
_entry.id   fd9b21ff03fb33730921857b30b95e82
#
_cell.length_a   1.000
_cell.length_b   1.000
_cell.length_c   1.000
_cell.angle_alpha   90.00
_cell.angle_beta   90.00
_cell.angle_gamma   90.00
#
_symmetry.space_group_name_H-M   'P 1'
#
loop_
_entity.id
_entity.type
_entity.pdbx_description
1 polymer ?
#
loop_
_entity_poly.entity_id
_entity_poly.type
_entity_poly.pdbx_seq_one_letter_code
_entity_poly.pdbx_strand_id
1 'polypeptide(L)'
;MKQIEKNTVDARRQLKEDRFIRFIHPEGTGRRILFAGNSITLHGIKPEIGWHWEWGMAASCKENDYVHRCMAAIREKEPDPAFCIAQVSRWEVNFTDYEAPLKLHQAARDFGADTVIIRAVENCPWKDYRDDIFTESYNALIDYLNPNNGQVILTTGFWRSLADDAIRQVGAQRGCPVIYLGDLGDQDDMKAIGQFDHQGVCEHPNDNGMAAIAARILEVL
;
A
#
# COMPACT_ATOMS: atom_id res chain seq x y z
N MET A 1 15.11 26.29 15.26
CA MET A 1 14.58 25.18 14.46
C MET A 1 13.08 25.10 14.75
N LYS A 2 12.20 25.33 13.76
CA LYS A 2 10.77 25.05 13.93
C LYS A 2 10.62 23.54 14.14
N GLN A 3 9.98 23.17 15.24
CA GLN A 3 9.58 21.79 15.49
C GLN A 3 8.54 21.43 14.40
N ILE A 4 8.92 20.62 13.43
CA ILE A 4 8.01 20.16 12.39
C ILE A 4 7.11 19.12 13.07
N GLU A 5 5.81 19.40 13.12
CA GLU A 5 4.83 18.49 13.70
C GLU A 5 4.83 17.16 12.91
N LYS A 6 5.07 16.05 13.62
CA LYS A 6 4.92 14.73 13.06
C LYS A 6 3.43 14.50 12.77
N ASN A 7 3.10 14.10 11.54
CA ASN A 7 1.77 13.65 11.12
C ASN A 7 0.62 14.67 11.29
N THR A 8 0.64 15.74 10.54
CA THR A 8 -0.48 16.71 10.48
C THR A 8 -1.60 16.28 9.50
N VAL A 9 -1.40 15.23 8.70
CA VAL A 9 -2.40 14.75 7.75
C VAL A 9 -3.16 13.58 8.33
N ASP A 10 -4.45 13.79 8.59
CA ASP A 10 -5.35 12.69 8.91
C ASP A 10 -5.34 11.67 7.75
N ALA A 11 -4.96 10.44 8.05
CA ALA A 11 -4.90 9.35 7.08
C ALA A 11 -6.24 9.13 6.35
N ARG A 12 -7.38 9.50 7.00
CA ARG A 12 -8.72 9.48 6.38
C ARG A 12 -8.87 10.49 5.23
N ARG A 13 -7.95 11.44 5.08
CA ARG A 13 -8.00 12.53 4.09
C ARG A 13 -6.86 12.48 3.07
N GLN A 14 -6.17 11.36 2.97
CA GLN A 14 -5.07 11.20 1.99
C GLN A 14 -5.55 11.36 0.55
N LEU A 15 -6.77 10.87 0.25
CA LEU A 15 -7.42 10.98 -1.04
C LEU A 15 -8.91 11.34 -0.88
N LYS A 16 -9.50 11.93 -1.92
CA LYS A 16 -10.95 12.03 -2.05
C LYS A 16 -11.56 10.65 -2.29
N GLU A 17 -12.78 10.41 -1.84
CA GLU A 17 -13.43 9.10 -1.89
C GLU A 17 -13.59 8.56 -3.32
N ASP A 18 -13.86 9.42 -4.29
CA ASP A 18 -13.97 9.08 -5.72
C ASP A 18 -12.62 8.70 -6.37
N ARG A 19 -11.50 8.80 -5.63
CA ARG A 19 -10.16 8.54 -6.13
C ARG A 19 -9.41 7.42 -5.41
N PHE A 20 -10.07 6.69 -4.52
CA PHE A 20 -9.46 5.57 -3.79
C PHE A 20 -9.07 4.42 -4.70
N ILE A 21 -9.67 4.30 -5.88
CA ILE A 21 -9.44 3.21 -6.81
C ILE A 21 -9.09 3.80 -8.17
N ARG A 22 -8.04 3.26 -8.78
CA ARG A 22 -7.60 3.61 -10.13
C ARG A 22 -7.42 2.35 -10.94
N PHE A 23 -7.99 2.38 -12.14
CA PHE A 23 -7.78 1.34 -13.12
C PHE A 23 -6.77 1.81 -14.16
N ILE A 24 -5.87 0.92 -14.55
CA ILE A 24 -4.87 1.16 -15.57
C ILE A 24 -4.94 0.01 -16.56
N HIS A 25 -5.37 0.32 -17.78
CA HIS A 25 -5.63 -0.65 -18.83
C HIS A 25 -6.63 -1.76 -18.40
N PRO A 26 -7.82 -1.39 -17.87
CA PRO A 26 -8.76 -2.36 -17.30
C PRO A 26 -9.35 -3.32 -18.36
N GLU A 27 -9.29 -2.95 -19.64
CA GLU A 27 -9.68 -3.74 -20.81
C GLU A 27 -8.64 -4.79 -21.22
N GLY A 28 -7.45 -4.78 -20.59
CA GLY A 28 -6.41 -5.77 -20.84
C GLY A 28 -6.92 -7.19 -20.63
N THR A 29 -6.52 -8.08 -21.54
CA THR A 29 -6.96 -9.49 -21.61
C THR A 29 -6.03 -10.45 -20.86
N GLY A 30 -4.88 -9.93 -20.40
CA GLY A 30 -3.90 -10.68 -19.61
C GLY A 30 -4.22 -10.71 -18.12
N ARG A 31 -3.21 -11.02 -17.32
CA ARG A 31 -3.33 -11.13 -15.84
C ARG A 31 -3.81 -9.80 -15.23
N ARG A 32 -4.73 -9.91 -14.31
CA ARG A 32 -5.31 -8.80 -13.56
C ARG A 32 -4.62 -8.68 -12.20
N ILE A 33 -3.96 -7.56 -11.93
CA ILE A 33 -3.18 -7.35 -10.72
C ILE A 33 -3.72 -6.16 -9.92
N LEU A 34 -4.01 -6.38 -8.64
CA LEU A 34 -4.44 -5.37 -7.69
C LEU A 34 -3.30 -5.02 -6.73
N PHE A 35 -2.95 -3.74 -6.66
CA PHE A 35 -2.08 -3.16 -5.63
C PHE A 35 -2.95 -2.45 -4.59
N ALA A 36 -3.02 -2.98 -3.39
CA ALA A 36 -3.75 -2.38 -2.27
C ALA A 36 -2.77 -1.85 -1.22
N GLY A 37 -2.90 -0.58 -0.85
CA GLY A 37 -2.00 0.03 0.13
C GLY A 37 -2.43 1.44 0.55
N ASN A 38 -1.52 2.18 1.12
CA ASN A 38 -1.76 3.52 1.67
C ASN A 38 -0.98 4.62 0.93
N SER A 39 -0.49 5.64 1.63
CA SER A 39 0.25 6.76 1.04
C SER A 39 1.45 6.35 0.17
N ILE A 40 2.16 5.27 0.54
CA ILE A 40 3.30 4.75 -0.23
C ILE A 40 2.85 4.13 -1.56
N THR A 41 1.60 3.66 -1.64
CA THR A 41 1.00 3.08 -2.85
C THR A 41 0.35 4.16 -3.72
N LEU A 42 -0.41 5.04 -3.11
CA LEU A 42 -1.14 6.13 -3.77
C LEU A 42 -1.50 7.22 -2.76
N HIS A 43 -1.07 8.45 -3.01
CA HIS A 43 -1.47 9.60 -2.23
C HIS A 43 -2.00 10.72 -3.13
N GLY A 44 -2.99 11.46 -2.66
CA GLY A 44 -3.55 12.61 -3.36
C GLY A 44 -2.76 13.90 -3.14
N ILE A 45 -3.04 14.90 -3.97
CA ILE A 45 -2.46 16.23 -3.83
C ILE A 45 -2.78 16.82 -2.46
N LYS A 46 -1.77 17.27 -1.72
CA LYS A 46 -1.83 17.86 -0.38
C LYS A 46 -0.82 19.01 -0.26
N PRO A 47 -1.16 20.22 -0.78
CA PRO A 47 -0.23 21.35 -0.78
C PRO A 47 0.21 21.76 0.62
N GLU A 48 -0.63 21.54 1.64
CA GLU A 48 -0.31 21.90 3.05
C GLU A 48 0.85 21.11 3.65
N ILE A 49 1.23 19.98 3.03
CA ILE A 49 2.42 19.20 3.38
C ILE A 49 3.49 19.23 2.29
N GLY A 50 3.34 20.11 1.28
CA GLY A 50 4.26 20.20 0.15
C GLY A 50 4.18 19.05 -0.85
N TRP A 51 3.09 18.26 -0.82
CA TRP A 51 2.87 17.16 -1.77
C TRP A 51 1.90 17.59 -2.88
N HIS A 52 2.36 17.59 -4.13
CA HIS A 52 1.63 18.15 -5.27
C HIS A 52 1.23 17.11 -6.34
N TRP A 53 1.38 15.82 -6.04
CA TRP A 53 1.20 14.74 -7.02
C TRP A 53 0.21 13.67 -6.56
N GLU A 54 -0.11 12.74 -7.46
CA GLU A 54 -1.05 11.64 -7.22
C GLU A 54 -0.43 10.28 -7.59
N TRP A 55 0.62 9.91 -6.86
CA TRP A 55 1.30 8.61 -6.91
C TRP A 55 1.82 8.23 -5.53
N GLY A 56 2.66 7.21 -5.42
CA GLY A 56 3.29 6.81 -4.16
C GLY A 56 4.09 7.97 -3.54
N MET A 57 3.70 8.38 -2.31
CA MET A 57 4.26 9.55 -1.64
C MET A 57 5.78 9.46 -1.52
N ALA A 58 6.45 10.57 -1.81
CA ALA A 58 7.88 10.82 -1.79
C ALA A 58 8.70 10.21 -2.95
N ALA A 59 8.09 9.45 -3.85
CA ALA A 59 8.73 9.16 -5.14
C ALA A 59 8.87 10.44 -5.97
N SER A 60 10.01 10.63 -6.65
CA SER A 60 10.32 11.83 -7.42
C SER A 60 9.42 12.02 -8.65
N CYS A 61 8.93 10.92 -9.20
CA CYS A 61 7.93 10.86 -10.28
C CYS A 61 7.11 9.58 -10.17
N LYS A 62 6.04 9.51 -10.94
CA LYS A 62 5.13 8.37 -10.97
C LYS A 62 5.85 7.06 -11.36
N GLU A 63 6.74 7.12 -12.30
CA GLU A 63 7.51 5.99 -12.82
C GLU A 63 8.48 5.41 -11.77
N ASN A 64 8.80 6.21 -10.76
CA ASN A 64 9.72 5.84 -9.69
C ASN A 64 9.03 5.26 -8.45
N ASP A 65 7.70 5.35 -8.32
CA ASP A 65 7.03 4.64 -7.24
C ASP A 65 7.02 3.12 -7.45
N TYR A 66 6.85 2.36 -6.36
CA TYR A 66 6.97 0.91 -6.42
C TYR A 66 5.89 0.25 -7.30
N VAL A 67 4.68 0.81 -7.33
CA VAL A 67 3.56 0.27 -8.12
C VAL A 67 3.87 0.36 -9.60
N HIS A 68 4.27 1.53 -10.08
CA HIS A 68 4.56 1.74 -11.51
C HIS A 68 5.83 1.00 -11.94
N ARG A 69 6.83 0.84 -11.05
CA ARG A 69 7.99 -0.03 -11.30
C ARG A 69 7.58 -1.50 -11.46
N CYS A 70 6.72 -2.01 -10.58
CA CYS A 70 6.18 -3.37 -10.73
C CYS A 70 5.40 -3.51 -12.03
N MET A 71 4.51 -2.55 -12.33
CA MET A 71 3.72 -2.58 -13.58
C MET A 71 4.60 -2.57 -14.83
N ALA A 72 5.68 -1.78 -14.85
CA ALA A 72 6.63 -1.76 -15.97
C ALA A 72 7.29 -3.13 -16.17
N ALA A 73 7.81 -3.72 -15.10
CA ALA A 73 8.46 -5.03 -15.14
C ALA A 73 7.50 -6.17 -15.54
N ILE A 74 6.23 -6.11 -15.09
CA ILE A 74 5.20 -7.08 -15.46
C ILE A 74 4.89 -6.97 -16.97
N ARG A 75 4.72 -5.75 -17.49
CA ARG A 75 4.45 -5.51 -18.92
C ARG A 75 5.57 -5.98 -19.86
N GLU A 76 6.79 -6.03 -19.37
CA GLU A 76 7.93 -6.58 -20.15
C GLU A 76 7.86 -8.10 -20.29
N LYS A 77 7.20 -8.79 -19.36
CA LYS A 77 7.18 -10.26 -19.29
C LYS A 77 5.84 -10.87 -19.68
N GLU A 78 4.76 -10.12 -19.55
CA GLU A 78 3.42 -10.63 -19.70
C GLU A 78 2.64 -9.84 -20.75
N PRO A 79 1.88 -10.52 -21.62
CA PRO A 79 1.06 -9.86 -22.63
C PRO A 79 -0.16 -9.20 -21.95
N ASP A 80 -0.40 -7.95 -22.32
CA ASP A 80 -1.65 -7.21 -22.11
C ASP A 80 -2.22 -7.23 -20.65
N PRO A 81 -1.39 -7.02 -19.58
CA PRO A 81 -1.87 -7.08 -18.20
C PRO A 81 -2.76 -5.88 -17.86
N ALA A 82 -3.77 -6.12 -17.01
CA ALA A 82 -4.63 -5.09 -16.43
C ALA A 82 -4.25 -4.83 -14.97
N PHE A 83 -4.37 -3.56 -14.52
CA PHE A 83 -4.02 -3.19 -13.16
C PHE A 83 -5.12 -2.38 -12.47
N CYS A 84 -5.23 -2.60 -11.17
CA CYS A 84 -6.01 -1.79 -10.26
C CYS A 84 -5.11 -1.32 -9.10
N ILE A 85 -5.25 -0.08 -8.70
CA ILE A 85 -4.61 0.48 -7.49
C ILE A 85 -5.71 0.86 -6.53
N ALA A 86 -5.71 0.32 -5.31
CA ALA A 86 -6.67 0.63 -4.26
C ALA A 86 -5.97 1.22 -3.03
N GLN A 87 -6.36 2.45 -2.67
CA GLN A 87 -5.86 3.11 -1.48
C GLN A 87 -6.73 2.71 -0.28
N VAL A 88 -6.19 1.90 0.64
CA VAL A 88 -6.94 1.28 1.74
C VAL A 88 -6.72 1.92 3.11
N SER A 89 -6.20 3.14 3.18
CA SER A 89 -5.96 3.83 4.47
C SER A 89 -7.23 4.01 5.32
N ARG A 90 -8.41 4.05 4.68
CA ARG A 90 -9.70 4.07 5.39
C ARG A 90 -9.93 2.79 6.19
N TRP A 91 -9.53 1.64 5.65
CA TRP A 91 -9.53 0.39 6.40
C TRP A 91 -8.50 0.43 7.53
N GLU A 92 -7.26 0.88 7.28
CA GLU A 92 -6.21 0.94 8.30
C GLU A 92 -6.66 1.71 9.55
N VAL A 93 -7.20 2.92 9.37
CA VAL A 93 -7.62 3.76 10.51
C VAL A 93 -8.90 3.28 11.20
N ASN A 94 -9.62 2.33 10.62
CA ASN A 94 -10.86 1.77 11.15
C ASN A 94 -10.81 0.24 11.22
N PHE A 95 -9.63 -0.37 11.35
CA PHE A 95 -9.51 -1.83 11.32
C PHE A 95 -10.31 -2.54 12.42
N THR A 96 -10.67 -1.85 13.50
CA THR A 96 -11.56 -2.37 14.57
C THR A 96 -13.05 -2.34 14.19
N ASP A 97 -13.42 -1.59 13.15
CA ASP A 97 -14.78 -1.50 12.58
C ASP A 97 -14.66 -1.42 11.05
N TYR A 98 -14.23 -2.51 10.45
CA TYR A 98 -13.73 -2.58 9.07
C TYR A 98 -14.81 -2.79 8.00
N GLU A 99 -16.04 -3.18 8.36
CA GLU A 99 -17.06 -3.55 7.37
C GLU A 99 -17.45 -2.42 6.44
N ALA A 100 -17.69 -1.22 7.00
CA ALA A 100 -18.05 -0.05 6.20
C ALA A 100 -16.88 0.46 5.35
N PRO A 101 -15.63 0.58 5.89
CA PRO A 101 -14.44 0.87 5.10
C PRO A 101 -14.17 -0.10 3.94
N LEU A 102 -14.40 -1.40 4.12
CA LEU A 102 -14.23 -2.37 3.03
C LEU A 102 -15.14 -2.09 1.84
N LYS A 103 -16.40 -1.70 2.10
CA LYS A 103 -17.39 -1.39 1.04
C LYS A 103 -16.97 -0.23 0.13
N LEU A 104 -16.10 0.67 0.59
CA LEU A 104 -15.51 1.72 -0.25
C LEU A 104 -14.66 1.15 -1.40
N HIS A 105 -14.25 -0.10 -1.31
CA HIS A 105 -13.38 -0.77 -2.27
C HIS A 105 -14.13 -1.78 -3.16
N GLN A 106 -15.47 -1.64 -3.26
CA GLN A 106 -16.30 -2.55 -4.08
C GLN A 106 -15.80 -2.62 -5.52
N ALA A 107 -15.43 -1.50 -6.14
CA ALA A 107 -14.92 -1.50 -7.51
C ALA A 107 -13.57 -2.23 -7.68
N ALA A 108 -12.70 -2.20 -6.64
CA ALA A 108 -11.47 -2.99 -6.64
C ALA A 108 -11.75 -4.49 -6.47
N ARG A 109 -12.76 -4.85 -5.66
CA ARG A 109 -13.27 -6.22 -5.55
C ARG A 109 -13.82 -6.71 -6.89
N ASP A 110 -14.66 -5.89 -7.54
CA ASP A 110 -15.32 -6.22 -8.82
C ASP A 110 -14.32 -6.28 -9.99
N PHE A 111 -13.15 -5.68 -9.83
CA PHE A 111 -12.03 -5.84 -10.76
C PHE A 111 -11.63 -7.31 -10.90
N GLY A 112 -11.82 -8.13 -9.86
CA GLY A 112 -11.62 -9.58 -9.92
C GLY A 112 -10.17 -9.95 -10.24
N ALA A 113 -9.22 -9.44 -9.45
CA ALA A 113 -7.80 -9.66 -9.67
C ALA A 113 -7.39 -11.13 -9.59
N ASP A 114 -6.45 -11.56 -10.44
CA ASP A 114 -5.76 -12.85 -10.37
C ASP A 114 -4.64 -12.83 -9.33
N THR A 115 -4.09 -11.65 -9.08
CA THR A 115 -3.05 -11.42 -8.06
C THR A 115 -3.38 -10.16 -7.27
N VAL A 116 -3.39 -10.28 -5.94
CA VAL A 116 -3.61 -9.18 -5.00
C VAL A 116 -2.36 -8.96 -4.16
N ILE A 117 -1.80 -7.77 -4.22
CA ILE A 117 -0.63 -7.36 -3.44
C ILE A 117 -1.12 -6.40 -2.36
N ILE A 118 -0.98 -6.77 -1.10
CA ILE A 118 -1.41 -5.94 0.04
C ILE A 118 -0.19 -5.40 0.78
N ARG A 119 -0.01 -4.08 0.71
CA ARG A 119 1.02 -3.30 1.39
C ARG A 119 0.36 -2.19 2.23
N ALA A 120 -0.11 -2.54 3.39
CA ALA A 120 -0.84 -1.65 4.30
C ALA A 120 -0.42 -1.94 5.73
N VAL A 121 -0.63 -1.05 6.64
CA VAL A 121 -0.67 -1.10 8.11
C VAL A 121 -0.17 0.19 8.80
N GLU A 122 0.51 1.06 8.10
CA GLU A 122 1.22 2.20 8.69
C GLU A 122 0.29 3.22 9.35
N ASN A 123 -0.98 3.26 8.94
CA ASN A 123 -1.97 4.19 9.52
C ASN A 123 -2.86 3.52 10.58
N CYS A 124 -2.60 2.29 10.99
CA CYS A 124 -3.37 1.64 12.05
C CYS A 124 -3.20 2.40 13.38
N PRO A 125 -4.29 2.67 14.13
CA PRO A 125 -4.22 3.30 15.43
C PRO A 125 -3.68 2.33 16.48
N TRP A 126 -2.36 2.30 16.67
CA TRP A 126 -1.66 1.34 17.51
C TRP A 126 -2.11 1.30 18.99
N LYS A 127 -2.71 2.36 19.50
CA LYS A 127 -3.30 2.38 20.85
C LYS A 127 -4.49 1.41 21.01
N ASP A 128 -5.16 1.09 19.91
CA ASP A 128 -6.32 0.19 19.87
C ASP A 128 -5.94 -1.20 19.33
N TYR A 129 -4.63 -1.44 19.12
CA TYR A 129 -4.14 -2.67 18.52
C TYR A 129 -4.29 -3.87 19.46
N ARG A 130 -4.85 -4.93 18.90
CA ARG A 130 -4.91 -6.27 19.48
C ARG A 130 -4.75 -7.27 18.35
N ASP A 131 -3.92 -8.28 18.56
CA ASP A 131 -3.59 -9.29 17.55
C ASP A 131 -4.83 -10.00 16.98
N ASP A 132 -5.77 -10.38 17.85
CA ASP A 132 -6.99 -11.06 17.45
C ASP A 132 -7.89 -10.19 16.56
N ILE A 133 -8.12 -8.94 16.94
CA ILE A 133 -8.94 -7.98 16.18
C ILE A 133 -8.25 -7.64 14.85
N PHE A 134 -6.94 -7.37 14.89
CA PHE A 134 -6.19 -7.07 13.68
C PHE A 134 -6.21 -8.25 12.70
N THR A 135 -5.94 -9.46 13.20
CA THR A 135 -5.91 -10.68 12.39
C THR A 135 -7.26 -10.95 11.72
N GLU A 136 -8.36 -10.80 12.45
CA GLU A 136 -9.72 -10.92 11.90
C GLU A 136 -9.96 -9.90 10.78
N SER A 137 -9.72 -8.63 11.04
CA SER A 137 -9.90 -7.53 10.09
C SER A 137 -9.00 -7.66 8.86
N TYR A 138 -7.74 -8.08 9.04
CA TYR A 138 -6.80 -8.27 7.94
C TYR A 138 -7.20 -9.44 7.04
N ASN A 139 -7.69 -10.52 7.64
CA ASN A 139 -8.29 -11.63 6.89
C ASN A 139 -9.51 -11.17 6.10
N ALA A 140 -10.39 -10.37 6.70
CA ALA A 140 -11.55 -9.80 6.00
C ALA A 140 -11.14 -8.90 4.82
N LEU A 141 -10.08 -8.09 4.96
CA LEU A 141 -9.52 -7.28 3.86
C LEU A 141 -9.04 -8.18 2.71
N ILE A 142 -8.29 -9.24 3.02
CA ILE A 142 -7.80 -10.20 2.02
C ILE A 142 -8.97 -10.83 1.27
N ASP A 143 -9.95 -11.38 2.00
CA ASP A 143 -11.10 -12.06 1.41
C ASP A 143 -11.98 -11.11 0.58
N TYR A 144 -12.10 -9.86 1.03
CA TYR A 144 -12.85 -8.85 0.31
C TYR A 144 -12.21 -8.49 -1.03
N LEU A 145 -10.89 -8.29 -1.05
CA LEU A 145 -10.16 -7.87 -2.25
C LEU A 145 -9.82 -9.04 -3.19
N ASN A 146 -9.96 -10.28 -2.73
CA ASN A 146 -9.63 -11.50 -3.49
C ASN A 146 -10.83 -12.45 -3.67
N PRO A 147 -11.93 -11.99 -4.30
CA PRO A 147 -13.16 -12.77 -4.42
C PRO A 147 -13.00 -14.04 -5.26
N ASN A 148 -11.98 -14.10 -6.12
CA ASN A 148 -11.74 -15.21 -7.05
C ASN A 148 -10.71 -16.22 -6.51
N ASN A 149 -10.24 -16.06 -5.26
CA ASN A 149 -9.19 -16.89 -4.68
C ASN A 149 -7.90 -16.94 -5.53
N GLY A 150 -7.54 -15.80 -6.13
CA GLY A 150 -6.27 -15.62 -6.84
C GLY A 150 -5.07 -15.61 -5.89
N GLN A 151 -3.88 -15.43 -6.45
CA GLN A 151 -2.66 -15.29 -5.67
C GLN A 151 -2.73 -14.07 -4.75
N VAL A 152 -2.30 -14.21 -3.49
CA VAL A 152 -2.14 -13.11 -2.55
C VAL A 152 -0.69 -12.97 -2.15
N ILE A 153 -0.17 -11.76 -2.21
CA ILE A 153 1.17 -11.39 -1.75
C ILE A 153 1.01 -10.33 -0.66
N LEU A 154 1.54 -10.61 0.52
CA LEU A 154 1.47 -9.71 1.66
C LEU A 154 2.83 -9.06 1.89
N THR A 155 2.84 -7.85 2.44
CA THR A 155 4.05 -7.23 2.95
C THR A 155 3.85 -6.79 4.41
N THR A 156 4.93 -6.74 5.17
CA THR A 156 4.95 -5.96 6.42
C THR A 156 4.94 -4.47 6.10
N GLY A 157 4.82 -3.61 7.12
CA GLY A 157 5.00 -2.17 6.96
C GLY A 157 6.41 -1.81 6.46
N PHE A 158 6.54 -0.66 5.80
CA PHE A 158 7.84 -0.06 5.46
C PHE A 158 8.60 0.33 6.73
N TRP A 159 7.90 0.82 7.75
CA TRP A 159 8.42 0.93 9.11
C TRP A 159 7.95 -0.28 9.92
N ARG A 160 8.80 -0.74 10.84
CA ARG A 160 8.43 -1.82 11.76
C ARG A 160 7.16 -1.47 12.51
N SER A 161 6.24 -2.41 12.61
CA SER A 161 4.94 -2.24 13.24
C SER A 161 4.60 -3.37 14.21
N LEU A 162 3.63 -3.13 15.09
CA LEU A 162 3.10 -4.16 15.98
C LEU A 162 2.39 -5.28 15.20
N ALA A 163 1.94 -5.01 13.98
CA ALA A 163 1.22 -5.98 13.15
C ALA A 163 2.14 -6.93 12.37
N ASP A 164 3.45 -6.72 12.33
CA ASP A 164 4.35 -7.49 11.47
C ASP A 164 4.29 -9.00 11.74
N ASP A 165 4.19 -9.40 13.01
CA ASP A 165 4.09 -10.83 13.38
C ASP A 165 2.70 -11.39 13.05
N ALA A 166 1.63 -10.63 13.25
CA ALA A 166 0.28 -11.04 12.87
C ALA A 166 0.17 -11.23 11.34
N ILE A 167 0.75 -10.33 10.54
CA ILE A 167 0.81 -10.47 9.07
C ILE A 167 1.54 -11.77 8.67
N ARG A 168 2.69 -12.08 9.31
CA ARG A 168 3.42 -13.32 9.03
C ARG A 168 2.59 -14.56 9.39
N GLN A 169 1.87 -14.52 10.52
CA GLN A 169 0.99 -15.63 10.92
C GLN A 169 -0.17 -15.81 9.92
N VAL A 170 -0.83 -14.73 9.50
CA VAL A 170 -1.88 -14.78 8.47
C VAL A 170 -1.34 -15.34 7.17
N GLY A 171 -0.16 -14.88 6.72
CA GLY A 171 0.47 -15.41 5.51
C GLY A 171 0.77 -16.91 5.62
N ALA A 172 1.32 -17.35 6.72
CA ALA A 172 1.59 -18.77 6.97
C ALA A 172 0.31 -19.63 6.98
N GLN A 173 -0.76 -19.15 7.63
CA GLN A 173 -2.04 -19.85 7.69
C GLN A 173 -2.72 -19.97 6.32
N ARG A 174 -2.55 -18.95 5.45
CA ARG A 174 -3.14 -18.88 4.10
C ARG A 174 -2.24 -19.46 3.01
N GLY A 175 -0.99 -19.80 3.33
CA GLY A 175 0.01 -20.19 2.34
C GLY A 175 0.40 -19.05 1.39
N CYS A 176 0.29 -17.79 1.86
CA CYS A 176 0.64 -16.60 1.09
C CYS A 176 2.07 -16.17 1.41
N PRO A 177 2.88 -15.76 0.42
CA PRO A 177 4.18 -15.16 0.69
C PRO A 177 4.03 -13.84 1.45
N VAL A 178 4.92 -13.63 2.43
CA VAL A 178 5.00 -12.37 3.19
C VAL A 178 6.38 -11.77 3.01
N ILE A 179 6.42 -10.59 2.42
CA ILE A 179 7.64 -9.83 2.15
C ILE A 179 7.91 -8.92 3.35
N TYR A 180 9.09 -9.07 3.96
CA TYR A 180 9.52 -8.18 5.03
C TYR A 180 10.08 -6.88 4.44
N LEU A 181 9.57 -5.73 4.87
CA LEU A 181 10.00 -4.39 4.43
C LEU A 181 10.56 -3.53 5.57
N GLY A 182 10.36 -3.91 6.83
CA GLY A 182 10.69 -3.09 7.99
C GLY A 182 12.16 -2.71 8.13
N ASP A 183 13.08 -3.47 7.55
CA ASP A 183 14.51 -3.13 7.48
C ASP A 183 14.82 -1.98 6.51
N LEU A 184 13.97 -1.73 5.53
CA LEU A 184 14.11 -0.59 4.62
C LEU A 184 13.84 0.73 5.35
N GLY A 185 12.79 0.77 6.16
CA GLY A 185 12.46 1.97 6.93
C GLY A 185 13.46 2.33 8.04
N ASP A 186 14.35 1.40 8.41
CA ASP A 186 15.46 1.66 9.34
C ASP A 186 16.63 2.40 8.68
N GLN A 187 16.66 2.49 7.34
CA GLN A 187 17.77 3.04 6.55
C GLN A 187 17.41 4.44 6.04
N ASP A 188 18.22 5.44 6.35
CA ASP A 188 17.94 6.83 5.95
C ASP A 188 18.07 7.06 4.44
N ASP A 189 18.92 6.31 3.74
CA ASP A 189 19.09 6.35 2.29
C ASP A 189 17.90 5.74 1.52
N MET A 190 17.02 5.02 2.20
CA MET A 190 15.76 4.51 1.65
C MET A 190 14.59 5.50 1.82
N LYS A 191 14.79 6.59 2.58
CA LYS A 191 13.77 7.60 2.88
C LYS A 191 14.06 8.93 2.18
N ALA A 192 13.04 9.76 2.02
CA ALA A 192 13.16 11.07 1.39
C ALA A 192 13.68 12.16 2.34
N ILE A 193 14.58 11.81 3.27
CA ILE A 193 15.11 12.72 4.28
C ILE A 193 15.72 13.97 3.61
N GLY A 194 15.22 15.14 4.01
CA GLY A 194 15.70 16.43 3.50
C GLY A 194 15.21 16.80 2.09
N GLN A 195 14.37 15.99 1.45
CA GLN A 195 13.83 16.28 0.11
C GLN A 195 12.52 17.09 0.14
N PHE A 196 11.86 17.15 1.29
CA PHE A 196 10.62 17.91 1.51
C PHE A 196 10.68 18.71 2.81
N ASP A 197 9.87 19.75 2.90
CA ASP A 197 9.79 20.56 4.13
C ASP A 197 9.02 19.85 5.26
N HIS A 198 8.06 18.99 4.90
CA HIS A 198 7.22 18.27 5.85
C HIS A 198 7.87 16.95 6.27
N GLN A 199 8.18 16.80 7.57
CA GLN A 199 8.87 15.63 8.10
C GLN A 199 8.14 14.31 7.76
N GLY A 200 6.80 14.29 7.86
CA GLY A 200 6.03 13.07 7.53
C GLY A 200 6.21 12.63 6.08
N VAL A 201 6.42 13.56 5.13
CA VAL A 201 6.74 13.22 3.73
C VAL A 201 8.17 12.71 3.63
N CYS A 202 9.12 13.37 4.33
CA CYS A 202 10.53 12.95 4.35
C CYS A 202 10.75 11.50 4.84
N GLU A 203 9.93 11.04 5.76
CA GLU A 203 10.02 9.67 6.29
C GLU A 203 9.53 8.60 5.29
N HIS A 204 8.79 8.99 4.24
CA HIS A 204 8.34 8.04 3.20
C HIS A 204 9.51 7.56 2.35
N PRO A 205 9.37 6.39 1.69
CA PRO A 205 10.43 5.87 0.83
C PRO A 205 10.69 6.80 -0.35
N ASN A 206 11.96 7.16 -0.54
CA ASN A 206 12.44 7.83 -1.74
C ASN A 206 12.52 6.85 -2.93
N ASP A 207 13.09 7.28 -4.04
CA ASP A 207 13.23 6.43 -5.24
C ASP A 207 14.01 5.12 -4.98
N ASN A 208 15.00 5.12 -4.07
CA ASN A 208 15.74 3.90 -3.68
C ASN A 208 14.84 2.97 -2.86
N GLY A 209 14.12 3.51 -1.86
CA GLY A 209 13.16 2.75 -1.06
C GLY A 209 12.04 2.17 -1.90
N MET A 210 11.49 2.96 -2.83
CA MET A 210 10.48 2.50 -3.78
C MET A 210 11.01 1.40 -4.70
N ALA A 211 12.23 1.53 -5.21
CA ALA A 211 12.87 0.50 -6.02
C ALA A 211 13.10 -0.79 -5.23
N ALA A 212 13.54 -0.69 -3.96
CA ALA A 212 13.74 -1.84 -3.10
C ALA A 212 12.43 -2.58 -2.78
N ILE A 213 11.33 -1.85 -2.52
CA ILE A 213 10.00 -2.43 -2.35
C ILE A 213 9.59 -3.18 -3.62
N ALA A 214 9.71 -2.54 -4.79
CA ALA A 214 9.35 -3.15 -6.06
C ALA A 214 10.18 -4.41 -6.34
N ALA A 215 11.50 -4.38 -6.12
CA ALA A 215 12.37 -5.52 -6.33
C ALA A 215 11.93 -6.74 -5.51
N ARG A 216 11.66 -6.56 -4.21
CA ARG A 216 11.20 -7.64 -3.33
C ARG A 216 9.83 -8.20 -3.73
N ILE A 217 8.91 -7.36 -4.22
CA ILE A 217 7.61 -7.82 -4.72
C ILE A 217 7.80 -8.66 -5.99
N LEU A 218 8.66 -8.20 -6.91
CA LEU A 218 8.92 -8.88 -8.19
C LEU A 218 9.64 -10.23 -8.04
N GLU A 219 10.33 -10.47 -6.92
CA GLU A 219 10.96 -11.77 -6.61
C GLU A 219 9.93 -12.88 -6.34
N VAL A 220 8.70 -12.53 -5.97
CA VAL A 220 7.65 -13.49 -5.61
C VAL A 220 6.45 -13.47 -6.56
N LEU A 221 6.44 -12.55 -7.54
CA LEU A 221 5.46 -12.46 -8.62
C LEU A 221 5.80 -13.42 -9.76
#